data_b8736e838c71e6df55cffe99ca0b42a2
#
_entry.id   b8736e838c71e6df55cffe99ca0b42a2
#
_cell.length_a   1.000
_cell.length_b   1.000
_cell.length_c   1.000
_cell.angle_alpha   90.00
_cell.angle_beta   90.00
_cell.angle_gamma   90.00
#
_symmetry.space_group_name_H-M   'P 1'
#
loop_
_entity.id
_entity.type
_entity.pdbx_description
1 polymer ?
#
loop_
_entity_poly.entity_id
_entity_poly.type
_entity_poly.pdbx_seq_one_letter_code
_entity_poly.pdbx_strand_id
1 'polypeptide(L)'
;MKWIPFNCKTHFSLLKAFSKCDKLAAKCKEYGYRACVITDMECLSGAVNFHESCHKHGIKPILGCDFGTHLLIAKNKDGWFDLIKIVSHGGLALFQDLAKRGNLICITNEHQAGYKKTFGKNYFSYGYKDRGVYYVTKDEAEAHRVLLCSGMKTTLPKIQSLMNSGEEVKNKEFFTSDDFYLPEPDEVKDSDEEIQLLNKICDMCESYEIAAKPMLPKFQCPEGVDEDEHLTNLCREGWKSRLIPQGKIADPDKKQEYLDRIKKELDVIFKASLSGYFLIVQDIINSVKERGWLAGPGRGSAAGCLVSYLIGVTEVDPIEYDLIFERFYNEGRNTEDYTSLPDIDMDIPAEHRDEVIDYIKEKYGSNKVGQMITFGRLQGRAALKEVLRINDAVSFMEMNTITESIPDEAVISDQLELMEDKSIIRWTLENEPDELKNWCSIDEDGNLVGSLAHMFEQAIKIEGTNKSQGKHPAGVIISKHILADTCPMTIDKTGDPIVAFEMTALETQGHVKFDVLGIDLLSKIMDIAYE
;
A
#
# COMPACT_ATOMS: atom_id res chain seq x y z
N MET A 1 35.56 1.55 -7.40
CA MET A 1 34.25 1.67 -6.71
C MET A 1 33.26 0.78 -7.47
N LYS A 2 32.26 0.16 -6.78
CA LYS A 2 31.20 -0.58 -7.48
C LYS A 2 30.15 0.39 -7.99
N TRP A 3 29.52 0.05 -9.09
CA TRP A 3 28.36 0.74 -9.63
C TRP A 3 27.20 0.76 -8.61
N ILE A 4 26.26 1.69 -8.77
CA ILE A 4 25.05 1.81 -7.96
C ILE A 4 23.85 1.78 -8.89
N PRO A 5 22.91 0.85 -8.70
CA PRO A 5 21.64 0.84 -9.44
C PRO A 5 20.88 2.16 -9.19
N PHE A 6 20.79 3.02 -10.22
CA PHE A 6 20.45 4.42 -10.01
C PHE A 6 19.08 4.83 -10.54
N ASN A 7 18.51 4.11 -11.47
CA ASN A 7 17.20 4.38 -12.07
C ASN A 7 16.33 3.12 -12.03
N CYS A 8 16.05 2.65 -10.79
CA CYS A 8 15.26 1.44 -10.60
C CYS A 8 13.78 1.75 -10.53
N LYS A 9 13.01 1.06 -11.36
CA LYS A 9 11.56 1.08 -11.39
C LYS A 9 11.01 -0.19 -10.75
N THR A 10 9.97 -0.04 -9.94
CA THR A 10 9.28 -1.17 -9.32
C THR A 10 7.90 -1.38 -9.95
N HIS A 11 7.20 -2.43 -9.52
CA HIS A 11 5.84 -2.71 -9.97
C HIS A 11 4.82 -1.62 -9.57
N PHE A 12 5.24 -0.59 -8.82
CA PHE A 12 4.44 0.61 -8.56
C PHE A 12 4.48 1.61 -9.74
N SER A 13 5.44 1.49 -10.66
CA SER A 13 5.37 2.08 -12.00
C SER A 13 4.43 1.23 -12.86
N LEU A 14 3.12 1.39 -12.66
CA LEU A 14 2.06 0.51 -13.16
C LEU A 14 2.21 0.21 -14.65
N LEU A 15 2.25 -1.08 -15.00
CA LEU A 15 2.35 -1.60 -16.36
C LEU A 15 3.59 -1.11 -17.15
N LYS A 16 4.61 -0.58 -16.44
CA LYS A 16 5.89 -0.13 -17.00
C LYS A 16 7.06 -0.97 -16.50
N ALA A 17 7.00 -1.42 -15.26
CA ALA A 17 8.01 -2.25 -14.62
C ALA A 17 7.36 -3.29 -13.69
N PHE A 18 8.08 -4.35 -13.35
CA PHE A 18 7.57 -5.35 -12.41
C PHE A 18 8.61 -5.85 -11.40
N SER A 19 9.73 -5.13 -11.23
CA SER A 19 10.66 -5.43 -10.14
C SER A 19 9.92 -5.35 -8.80
N LYS A 20 9.85 -6.48 -8.08
CA LYS A 20 9.37 -6.51 -6.68
C LYS A 20 10.47 -5.94 -5.79
N CYS A 21 10.12 -5.09 -4.82
CA CYS A 21 11.08 -4.39 -3.96
C CYS A 21 12.04 -5.35 -3.24
N ASP A 22 11.51 -6.42 -2.65
CA ASP A 22 12.31 -7.42 -1.93
C ASP A 22 13.28 -8.17 -2.86
N LYS A 23 12.82 -8.62 -4.02
CA LYS A 23 13.65 -9.29 -5.04
C LYS A 23 14.77 -8.37 -5.55
N LEU A 24 14.46 -7.09 -5.80
CA LEU A 24 15.44 -6.10 -6.23
C LEU A 24 16.52 -5.88 -5.16
N ALA A 25 16.11 -5.68 -3.89
CA ALA A 25 17.04 -5.47 -2.78
C ALA A 25 17.90 -6.71 -2.51
N ALA A 26 17.30 -7.91 -2.52
CA ALA A 26 18.01 -9.17 -2.38
C ALA A 26 19.10 -9.36 -3.46
N LYS A 27 18.74 -9.09 -4.71
CA LYS A 27 19.66 -9.21 -5.85
C LYS A 27 20.77 -8.16 -5.81
N CYS A 28 20.47 -6.92 -5.37
CA CYS A 28 21.50 -5.91 -5.09
C CYS A 28 22.52 -6.40 -4.05
N LYS A 29 22.04 -7.08 -3.00
CA LYS A 29 22.92 -7.69 -1.99
C LYS A 29 23.78 -8.80 -2.55
N GLU A 30 23.19 -9.71 -3.32
CA GLU A 30 23.89 -10.82 -3.98
C GLU A 30 25.04 -10.29 -4.87
N TYR A 31 24.78 -9.26 -5.68
CA TYR A 31 25.79 -8.61 -6.53
C TYR A 31 26.77 -7.71 -5.77
N GLY A 32 26.54 -7.52 -4.47
CA GLY A 32 27.39 -6.73 -3.58
C GLY A 32 27.34 -5.23 -3.85
N TYR A 33 26.22 -4.73 -4.37
CA TYR A 33 25.94 -3.29 -4.42
C TYR A 33 25.66 -2.76 -3.02
N ARG A 34 26.17 -1.56 -2.71
CA ARG A 34 26.04 -0.96 -1.36
C ARG A 34 24.76 -0.16 -1.16
N ALA A 35 24.15 0.27 -2.26
CA ALA A 35 22.96 1.11 -2.28
C ALA A 35 22.13 0.81 -3.53
N CYS A 36 20.84 1.17 -3.50
CA CYS A 36 19.94 1.13 -4.64
C CYS A 36 19.04 2.36 -4.61
N VAL A 37 18.76 2.93 -5.80
CA VAL A 37 17.97 4.15 -5.96
C VAL A 37 16.66 3.81 -6.67
N ILE A 38 15.54 3.88 -5.95
CA ILE A 38 14.21 3.78 -6.55
C ILE A 38 13.83 5.12 -7.18
N THR A 39 13.27 5.07 -8.39
CA THR A 39 12.74 6.24 -9.10
C THR A 39 11.49 5.86 -9.90
N ASP A 40 10.45 5.39 -9.22
CA ASP A 40 9.19 5.09 -9.88
C ASP A 40 8.63 6.32 -10.62
N MET A 41 7.86 6.08 -11.69
CA MET A 41 7.41 7.13 -12.62
C MET A 41 6.25 7.92 -12.00
N GLU A 42 6.48 9.19 -11.68
CA GLU A 42 5.52 10.13 -11.09
C GLU A 42 4.79 9.57 -9.86
N CYS A 43 5.44 8.65 -9.15
CA CYS A 43 4.85 7.86 -8.08
C CYS A 43 5.85 7.63 -6.94
N LEU A 44 5.36 7.64 -5.69
CA LEU A 44 6.12 7.30 -4.49
C LEU A 44 5.51 6.12 -3.72
N SER A 45 4.48 5.46 -4.27
CA SER A 45 3.73 4.42 -3.56
C SER A 45 4.59 3.22 -3.16
N GLY A 46 5.66 2.94 -3.90
CA GLY A 46 6.62 1.85 -3.61
C GLY A 46 7.71 2.21 -2.59
N ALA A 47 7.83 3.46 -2.20
CA ALA A 47 8.98 3.95 -1.42
C ALA A 47 9.11 3.27 -0.05
N VAL A 48 8.00 3.04 0.66
CA VAL A 48 8.00 2.38 1.99
C VAL A 48 8.44 0.92 1.85
N ASN A 49 7.79 0.16 0.97
CA ASN A 49 8.12 -1.24 0.71
C ASN A 49 9.57 -1.42 0.25
N PHE A 50 10.07 -0.50 -0.57
CA PHE A 50 11.46 -0.51 -1.01
C PHE A 50 12.44 -0.21 0.14
N HIS A 51 12.13 0.78 0.96
CA HIS A 51 12.93 1.15 2.12
C HIS A 51 13.06 -0.03 3.10
N GLU A 52 11.95 -0.65 3.48
CA GLU A 52 11.93 -1.84 4.34
C GLU A 52 12.71 -3.02 3.74
N SER A 53 12.49 -3.29 2.45
CA SER A 53 13.21 -4.35 1.72
C SER A 53 14.72 -4.11 1.71
N CYS A 54 15.16 -2.89 1.47
CA CYS A 54 16.58 -2.54 1.52
C CYS A 54 17.19 -2.73 2.91
N HIS A 55 16.49 -2.30 3.97
CA HIS A 55 16.93 -2.52 5.35
C HIS A 55 17.05 -4.01 5.68
N LYS A 56 16.05 -4.83 5.32
CA LYS A 56 16.06 -6.28 5.50
C LYS A 56 17.29 -6.95 4.89
N HIS A 57 17.73 -6.48 3.72
CA HIS A 57 18.88 -7.03 3.00
C HIS A 57 20.21 -6.28 3.26
N GLY A 58 20.21 -5.22 4.08
CA GLY A 58 21.41 -4.43 4.41
C GLY A 58 21.94 -3.61 3.24
N ILE A 59 21.03 -3.13 2.38
CA ILE A 59 21.30 -2.20 1.26
C ILE A 59 20.86 -0.80 1.69
N LYS A 60 21.65 0.23 1.35
CA LYS A 60 21.25 1.63 1.60
C LYS A 60 20.13 2.03 0.64
N PRO A 61 18.88 2.32 1.13
CA PRO A 61 17.81 2.83 0.29
C PRO A 61 18.06 4.29 -0.05
N ILE A 62 17.83 4.66 -1.31
CA ILE A 62 17.80 6.05 -1.75
C ILE A 62 16.48 6.26 -2.48
N LEU A 63 15.67 7.22 -1.99
CA LEU A 63 14.32 7.46 -2.48
C LEU A 63 14.31 8.61 -3.48
N GLY A 64 13.69 8.39 -4.62
CA GLY A 64 13.54 9.36 -5.68
C GLY A 64 12.26 9.15 -6.49
N CYS A 65 12.05 10.00 -7.48
CA CYS A 65 10.94 9.96 -8.41
C CYS A 65 11.38 10.39 -9.79
N ASP A 66 10.87 9.72 -10.83
CA ASP A 66 11.09 10.07 -12.22
C ASP A 66 9.93 10.91 -12.76
N PHE A 67 10.21 12.15 -13.15
CA PHE A 67 9.25 13.07 -13.77
C PHE A 67 9.33 13.09 -15.31
N GLY A 68 9.92 12.07 -15.92
CA GLY A 68 10.10 11.93 -17.36
C GLY A 68 11.20 12.82 -17.95
N THR A 69 11.33 14.06 -17.50
CA THR A 69 12.38 15.01 -17.93
C THR A 69 13.59 15.03 -17.00
N HIS A 70 13.40 14.63 -15.75
CA HIS A 70 14.43 14.63 -14.72
C HIS A 70 14.08 13.67 -13.59
N LEU A 71 15.10 13.24 -12.86
CA LEU A 71 14.94 12.53 -11.59
C LEU A 71 15.11 13.52 -10.44
N LEU A 72 14.28 13.40 -9.42
CA LEU A 72 14.49 14.04 -8.12
C LEU A 72 14.79 12.98 -7.07
N ILE A 73 15.81 13.22 -6.26
CA ILE A 73 16.28 12.31 -5.22
C ILE A 73 16.31 13.04 -3.89
N ALA A 74 15.75 12.42 -2.85
CA ALA A 74 15.79 12.92 -1.49
C ALA A 74 17.18 12.69 -0.88
N LYS A 75 17.83 13.77 -0.42
CA LYS A 75 19.13 13.68 0.25
C LYS A 75 19.03 13.25 1.71
N ASN A 76 17.95 13.61 2.35
CA ASN A 76 17.68 13.43 3.78
C ASN A 76 16.17 13.35 4.03
N LYS A 77 15.78 13.21 5.28
CA LYS A 77 14.36 13.13 5.68
C LYS A 77 13.55 14.35 5.25
N ASP A 78 14.10 15.56 5.33
CA ASP A 78 13.42 16.78 4.85
C ASP A 78 13.21 16.72 3.33
N GLY A 79 14.20 16.21 2.59
CA GLY A 79 14.10 15.98 1.15
C GLY A 79 13.04 14.95 0.79
N TRP A 80 12.81 13.95 1.62
CA TRP A 80 11.70 13.01 1.46
C TRP A 80 10.34 13.73 1.54
N PHE A 81 10.14 14.58 2.55
CA PHE A 81 8.91 15.36 2.64
C PHE A 81 8.77 16.43 1.54
N ASP A 82 9.89 17.03 1.11
CA ASP A 82 9.88 17.95 -0.03
C ASP A 82 9.48 17.20 -1.33
N LEU A 83 9.93 15.98 -1.53
CA LEU A 83 9.56 15.13 -2.67
C LEU A 83 8.08 14.74 -2.64
N ILE A 84 7.56 14.35 -1.48
CA ILE A 84 6.12 14.09 -1.26
C ILE A 84 5.28 15.31 -1.68
N LYS A 85 5.66 16.51 -1.24
CA LYS A 85 4.95 17.76 -1.58
C LYS A 85 4.97 18.04 -3.08
N ILE A 86 6.09 17.81 -3.76
CA ILE A 86 6.19 17.99 -5.20
C ILE A 86 5.25 17.05 -5.94
N VAL A 87 5.23 15.77 -5.56
CA VAL A 87 4.36 14.76 -6.18
C VAL A 87 2.87 15.06 -5.89
N SER A 88 2.56 15.50 -4.66
CA SER A 88 1.17 15.69 -4.21
C SER A 88 0.52 16.97 -4.73
N HIS A 89 1.24 18.07 -4.70
CA HIS A 89 0.68 19.40 -5.02
C HIS A 89 1.00 19.83 -6.45
N GLY A 90 2.14 19.39 -7.01
CA GLY A 90 2.64 19.90 -8.28
C GLY A 90 2.92 21.40 -8.23
N GLY A 91 3.05 21.99 -9.42
CA GLY A 91 3.18 23.44 -9.58
C GLY A 91 4.63 23.96 -9.54
N LEU A 92 4.93 24.83 -10.52
CA LEU A 92 6.29 25.31 -10.77
C LEU A 92 6.84 26.17 -9.61
N ALA A 93 6.00 26.97 -8.96
CA ALA A 93 6.43 27.84 -7.87
C ALA A 93 6.87 27.03 -6.65
N LEU A 94 6.05 26.06 -6.23
CA LEU A 94 6.39 25.15 -5.12
C LEU A 94 7.66 24.36 -5.43
N PHE A 95 7.76 23.80 -6.64
CA PHE A 95 8.96 23.09 -7.09
C PHE A 95 10.23 23.95 -6.96
N GLN A 96 10.19 25.20 -7.43
CA GLN A 96 11.33 26.13 -7.36
C GLN A 96 11.72 26.47 -5.93
N ASP A 97 10.75 26.63 -5.03
CA ASP A 97 11.02 26.97 -3.63
C ASP A 97 11.61 25.78 -2.87
N LEU A 98 11.07 24.56 -3.06
CA LEU A 98 11.58 23.33 -2.44
C LEU A 98 12.98 22.98 -2.97
N ALA A 99 13.21 23.14 -4.27
CA ALA A 99 14.52 22.92 -4.89
C ALA A 99 15.64 23.80 -4.29
N LYS A 100 15.35 25.05 -3.92
CA LYS A 100 16.30 26.00 -3.30
C LYS A 100 16.70 25.61 -1.88
N ARG A 101 15.92 24.79 -1.17
CA ARG A 101 16.24 24.32 0.20
C ARG A 101 17.50 23.45 0.25
N GLY A 102 17.88 22.84 -0.87
CA GLY A 102 19.07 22.02 -0.97
C GLY A 102 18.94 20.59 -0.43
N ASN A 103 17.70 20.16 -0.12
CA ASN A 103 17.38 18.81 0.37
C ASN A 103 17.17 17.81 -0.77
N LEU A 104 17.06 18.27 -2.00
CA LEU A 104 16.85 17.45 -3.20
C LEU A 104 18.07 17.51 -4.12
N ILE A 105 18.31 16.40 -4.82
CA ILE A 105 19.24 16.29 -5.94
C ILE A 105 18.41 16.16 -7.22
N CYS A 106 18.76 16.94 -8.25
CA CYS A 106 18.16 16.86 -9.57
C CYS A 106 19.15 16.27 -10.58
N ILE A 107 18.69 15.29 -11.33
CA ILE A 107 19.48 14.64 -12.37
C ILE A 107 18.71 14.70 -13.69
N THR A 108 19.39 15.13 -14.73
CA THR A 108 18.83 15.18 -16.10
C THR A 108 19.65 14.28 -17.02
N ASN A 109 19.02 13.73 -18.04
CA ASN A 109 19.71 12.86 -19.01
C ASN A 109 20.82 13.61 -19.74
N GLU A 110 20.53 14.86 -20.13
CA GLU A 110 21.47 15.79 -20.74
C GLU A 110 21.56 17.08 -19.94
N HIS A 111 22.62 17.86 -20.14
CA HIS A 111 22.80 19.10 -19.40
C HIS A 111 21.69 20.13 -19.67
N GLN A 112 21.07 20.63 -18.60
CA GLN A 112 20.02 21.66 -18.66
C GLN A 112 20.34 22.84 -17.74
N ALA A 113 20.65 23.99 -18.34
CA ALA A 113 21.06 25.21 -17.63
C ALA A 113 20.03 25.71 -16.61
N GLY A 114 18.72 25.56 -16.89
CA GLY A 114 17.64 25.94 -15.98
C GLY A 114 17.68 25.17 -14.67
N TYR A 115 17.79 23.84 -14.73
CA TYR A 115 17.92 23.00 -13.55
C TYR A 115 19.25 23.25 -12.81
N LYS A 116 20.35 23.46 -13.55
CA LYS A 116 21.65 23.81 -12.96
C LYS A 116 21.57 25.11 -12.16
N LYS A 117 20.87 26.12 -12.67
CA LYS A 117 20.65 27.38 -11.95
C LYS A 117 19.83 27.18 -10.68
N THR A 118 18.80 26.33 -10.73
CA THR A 118 17.88 26.08 -9.61
C THR A 118 18.53 25.25 -8.50
N PHE A 119 19.19 24.14 -8.85
CA PHE A 119 19.72 23.15 -7.89
C PHE A 119 21.20 23.38 -7.53
N GLY A 120 21.92 24.22 -8.29
CA GLY A 120 23.32 24.57 -8.02
C GLY A 120 24.23 23.35 -7.92
N LYS A 121 24.84 23.10 -6.75
CA LYS A 121 25.72 21.98 -6.46
C LYS A 121 25.01 20.61 -6.39
N ASN A 122 23.68 20.61 -6.26
CA ASN A 122 22.84 19.42 -6.20
C ASN A 122 22.27 19.04 -7.59
N TYR A 123 22.79 19.64 -8.67
CA TYR A 123 22.41 19.30 -10.04
C TYR A 123 23.50 18.46 -10.71
N PHE A 124 23.09 17.39 -11.37
CA PHE A 124 23.96 16.51 -12.14
C PHE A 124 23.34 16.18 -13.51
N SER A 125 24.20 15.82 -14.47
CA SER A 125 23.79 15.26 -15.77
C SER A 125 24.36 13.85 -15.86
N TYR A 126 23.48 12.89 -16.18
CA TYR A 126 23.80 11.46 -16.29
C TYR A 126 22.81 10.78 -17.22
N GLY A 127 23.29 9.98 -18.18
CA GLY A 127 22.47 9.29 -19.16
C GLY A 127 21.66 8.12 -18.58
N TYR A 128 20.71 8.41 -17.69
CA TYR A 128 19.97 7.41 -16.92
C TYR A 128 18.88 6.67 -17.70
N LYS A 129 18.36 7.27 -18.79
CA LYS A 129 17.18 6.72 -19.51
C LYS A 129 17.46 5.36 -20.14
N ASP A 130 18.63 5.18 -20.70
CA ASP A 130 19.03 3.94 -21.35
C ASP A 130 19.63 2.90 -20.38
N ARG A 131 19.62 3.20 -19.08
CA ARG A 131 20.23 2.42 -17.99
C ARG A 131 19.27 2.18 -16.83
N GLY A 132 17.98 2.27 -17.12
CA GLY A 132 16.94 1.99 -16.14
C GLY A 132 16.79 0.50 -15.85
N VAL A 133 16.53 0.14 -14.60
CA VAL A 133 16.20 -1.23 -14.16
C VAL A 133 14.69 -1.33 -14.06
N TYR A 134 14.06 -2.11 -14.93
CA TYR A 134 12.61 -2.30 -14.99
C TYR A 134 12.18 -3.70 -14.56
N TYR A 135 13.09 -4.64 -14.57
CA TYR A 135 12.96 -6.01 -14.08
C TYR A 135 14.31 -6.47 -13.50
N VAL A 136 14.33 -7.56 -12.74
CA VAL A 136 15.50 -7.89 -11.91
C VAL A 136 16.50 -8.76 -12.66
N THR A 137 16.04 -9.75 -13.43
CA THR A 137 16.91 -10.72 -14.13
C THR A 137 16.68 -10.71 -15.64
N LYS A 138 17.72 -11.01 -16.41
CA LYS A 138 17.71 -10.91 -17.88
C LYS A 138 16.61 -11.76 -18.54
N ASP A 139 16.33 -12.94 -18.00
CA ASP A 139 15.29 -13.85 -18.47
C ASP A 139 13.85 -13.33 -18.26
N GLU A 140 13.69 -12.20 -17.57
CA GLU A 140 12.40 -11.53 -17.33
C GLU A 140 12.01 -10.57 -18.48
N ALA A 141 12.89 -10.33 -19.47
CA ALA A 141 12.67 -9.38 -20.56
C ALA A 141 11.38 -9.63 -21.36
N GLU A 142 11.07 -10.90 -21.65
CA GLU A 142 9.84 -11.24 -22.39
C GLU A 142 8.58 -11.03 -21.57
N ALA A 143 8.61 -11.41 -20.28
CA ALA A 143 7.52 -11.16 -19.34
C ALA A 143 7.28 -9.65 -19.16
N HIS A 144 8.34 -8.84 -19.17
CA HIS A 144 8.25 -7.38 -19.17
C HIS A 144 7.53 -6.85 -20.43
N ARG A 145 7.82 -7.39 -21.63
CA ARG A 145 7.10 -7.00 -22.86
C ARG A 145 5.62 -7.34 -22.81
N VAL A 146 5.24 -8.46 -22.18
CA VAL A 146 3.83 -8.78 -21.94
C VAL A 146 3.16 -7.68 -21.09
N LEU A 147 3.83 -7.24 -20.04
CA LEU A 147 3.33 -6.18 -19.18
C LEU A 147 3.18 -4.84 -19.94
N LEU A 148 4.17 -4.47 -20.74
CA LEU A 148 4.11 -3.26 -21.58
C LEU A 148 2.95 -3.34 -22.58
N CYS A 149 2.74 -4.47 -23.25
CA CYS A 149 1.60 -4.68 -24.14
C CYS A 149 0.26 -4.57 -23.42
N SER A 150 0.18 -5.04 -22.17
CA SER A 150 -1.01 -4.85 -21.31
C SER A 150 -1.31 -3.36 -21.10
N GLY A 151 -0.29 -2.57 -20.75
CA GLY A 151 -0.40 -1.11 -20.59
C GLY A 151 -0.81 -0.39 -21.87
N MET A 152 -0.25 -0.80 -22.99
CA MET A 152 -0.54 -0.27 -24.34
C MET A 152 -1.88 -0.78 -24.92
N LYS A 153 -2.57 -1.70 -24.24
CA LYS A 153 -3.81 -2.35 -24.71
C LYS A 153 -3.67 -3.01 -26.09
N THR A 154 -2.55 -3.69 -26.32
CA THR A 154 -2.21 -4.36 -27.58
C THR A 154 -1.75 -5.80 -27.30
N THR A 155 -1.34 -6.52 -28.36
CA THR A 155 -0.80 -7.88 -28.27
C THR A 155 0.62 -7.94 -28.86
N LEU A 156 1.44 -8.89 -28.43
CA LEU A 156 2.80 -9.08 -28.94
C LEU A 156 2.83 -9.34 -30.45
N PRO A 157 1.97 -10.21 -31.05
CA PRO A 157 1.93 -10.41 -32.49
C PRO A 157 1.65 -9.12 -33.29
N LYS A 158 0.80 -8.22 -32.76
CA LYS A 158 0.54 -6.91 -33.39
C LYS A 158 1.77 -6.01 -33.39
N ILE A 159 2.46 -5.94 -32.24
CA ILE A 159 3.71 -5.18 -32.12
C ILE A 159 4.74 -5.72 -33.12
N GLN A 160 4.90 -7.04 -33.18
CA GLN A 160 5.84 -7.69 -34.09
C GLN A 160 5.52 -7.44 -35.56
N SER A 161 4.24 -7.46 -35.93
CA SER A 161 3.80 -7.11 -37.27
C SER A 161 4.15 -5.66 -37.64
N LEU A 162 3.96 -4.70 -36.74
CA LEU A 162 4.35 -3.29 -36.94
C LEU A 162 5.86 -3.14 -37.13
N MET A 163 6.66 -3.82 -36.31
CA MET A 163 8.13 -3.80 -36.43
C MET A 163 8.59 -4.39 -37.74
N ASN A 164 8.00 -5.50 -38.20
CA ASN A 164 8.34 -6.16 -39.44
C ASN A 164 7.94 -5.33 -40.69
N SER A 165 6.91 -4.49 -40.61
CA SER A 165 6.50 -3.57 -41.68
C SER A 165 7.36 -2.30 -41.76
N GLY A 166 8.32 -2.12 -40.86
CA GLY A 166 9.17 -0.92 -40.79
C GLY A 166 8.42 0.31 -40.25
N GLU A 167 7.21 0.13 -39.74
CA GLU A 167 6.51 1.18 -39.02
C GLU A 167 7.14 1.35 -37.64
N GLU A 168 7.49 2.59 -37.30
CA GLU A 168 7.86 2.87 -35.88
C GLU A 168 6.69 2.46 -35.01
N VAL A 169 6.97 1.62 -34.00
CA VAL A 169 6.02 1.41 -32.89
C VAL A 169 5.81 2.79 -32.30
N LYS A 170 4.68 3.41 -32.65
CA LYS A 170 4.37 4.83 -32.37
C LYS A 170 4.42 5.21 -30.87
N ASN A 171 4.54 4.21 -29.99
CA ASN A 171 4.72 4.38 -28.57
C ASN A 171 6.16 4.04 -28.17
N LYS A 172 6.94 5.06 -27.81
CA LYS A 172 8.27 4.93 -27.19
C LYS A 172 8.26 4.14 -25.85
N GLU A 173 7.11 3.54 -25.52
CA GLU A 173 6.89 2.79 -24.27
C GLU A 173 7.18 1.29 -24.42
N PHE A 174 7.40 0.79 -25.63
CA PHE A 174 7.77 -0.61 -25.85
C PHE A 174 9.28 -0.75 -25.98
N PHE A 175 9.87 -1.60 -25.15
CA PHE A 175 11.31 -1.86 -25.14
C PHE A 175 11.66 -3.04 -26.05
N THR A 176 12.49 -2.76 -27.04
CA THR A 176 12.98 -3.77 -27.98
C THR A 176 14.27 -4.45 -27.51
N SER A 177 15.05 -3.79 -26.64
CA SER A 177 16.25 -4.35 -26.01
C SER A 177 15.90 -5.15 -24.75
N ASP A 178 16.74 -6.11 -24.40
CA ASP A 178 16.68 -6.90 -23.16
C ASP A 178 17.58 -6.33 -22.06
N ASP A 179 18.11 -5.12 -22.23
CA ASP A 179 19.15 -4.52 -21.37
C ASP A 179 18.59 -3.78 -20.13
N PHE A 180 17.29 -3.91 -19.80
CA PHE A 180 16.65 -3.16 -18.72
C PHE A 180 16.53 -3.98 -17.40
N TYR A 181 17.41 -4.95 -17.23
CA TYR A 181 17.56 -5.74 -15.99
C TYR A 181 18.62 -5.14 -15.05
N LEU A 182 18.69 -5.65 -13.83
CA LEU A 182 19.75 -5.31 -12.88
C LEU A 182 21.05 -6.02 -13.33
N PRO A 183 22.05 -5.30 -13.88
CA PRO A 183 23.25 -5.94 -14.41
C PRO A 183 24.12 -6.53 -13.27
N GLU A 184 24.86 -7.58 -13.57
CA GLU A 184 25.97 -8.02 -12.74
C GLU A 184 27.13 -6.99 -12.79
N PRO A 185 28.02 -6.97 -11.78
CA PRO A 185 29.07 -5.95 -11.71
C PRO A 185 30.01 -5.89 -12.93
N ASP A 186 30.22 -7.00 -13.64
CA ASP A 186 31.03 -7.13 -14.85
C ASP A 186 30.28 -6.82 -16.15
N GLU A 187 28.93 -6.74 -16.08
CA GLU A 187 28.08 -6.35 -17.21
C GLU A 187 27.82 -4.82 -17.25
N VAL A 188 28.21 -4.08 -16.20
CA VAL A 188 28.00 -2.64 -16.09
C VAL A 188 28.71 -1.90 -17.22
N LYS A 189 27.96 -1.11 -18.00
CA LYS A 189 28.44 -0.38 -19.18
C LYS A 189 28.89 1.05 -18.87
N ASP A 190 28.74 1.52 -17.62
CA ASP A 190 29.14 2.87 -17.19
C ASP A 190 30.66 3.03 -17.17
N SER A 191 31.12 4.21 -17.55
CA SER A 191 32.53 4.58 -17.42
C SER A 191 32.94 4.76 -15.94
N ASP A 192 34.24 4.72 -15.66
CA ASP A 192 34.74 4.97 -14.31
C ASP A 192 34.33 6.34 -13.78
N GLU A 193 34.26 7.37 -14.63
CA GLU A 193 33.81 8.72 -14.27
C GLU A 193 32.31 8.72 -13.88
N GLU A 194 31.48 7.99 -14.63
CA GLU A 194 30.05 7.84 -14.32
C GLU A 194 29.86 7.07 -13.01
N ILE A 195 30.56 5.98 -12.80
CA ILE A 195 30.55 5.21 -11.54
C ILE A 195 30.98 6.09 -10.35
N GLN A 196 32.00 6.92 -10.51
CA GLN A 196 32.44 7.88 -9.49
C GLN A 196 31.35 8.92 -9.22
N LEU A 197 30.68 9.43 -10.26
CA LEU A 197 29.57 10.36 -10.14
C LEU A 197 28.41 9.77 -9.33
N LEU A 198 27.98 8.54 -9.65
CA LEU A 198 26.89 7.87 -8.93
C LEU A 198 27.24 7.62 -7.47
N ASN A 199 28.48 7.20 -7.19
CA ASN A 199 28.95 7.06 -5.83
C ASN A 199 28.98 8.38 -5.06
N LYS A 200 29.43 9.48 -5.68
CA LYS A 200 29.38 10.82 -5.09
C LYS A 200 27.95 11.23 -4.74
N ILE A 201 26.99 10.99 -5.64
CA ILE A 201 25.58 11.29 -5.39
C ILE A 201 25.05 10.44 -4.23
N CYS A 202 25.38 9.15 -4.19
CA CYS A 202 25.01 8.26 -3.09
C CYS A 202 25.59 8.73 -1.74
N ASP A 203 26.83 9.22 -1.73
CA ASP A 203 27.48 9.73 -0.52
C ASP A 203 26.91 11.08 -0.06
N MET A 204 26.27 11.85 -0.95
CA MET A 204 25.52 13.06 -0.61
C MET A 204 24.17 12.75 0.04
N CYS A 205 23.64 11.54 -0.11
CA CYS A 205 22.39 11.10 0.51
C CYS A 205 22.68 10.55 1.92
N GLU A 206 21.94 11.02 2.90
CA GLU A 206 21.99 10.52 4.27
C GLU A 206 21.21 9.18 4.37
N SER A 207 21.46 8.41 5.42
CA SER A 207 20.57 7.33 5.83
C SER A 207 19.53 7.93 6.80
N TYR A 208 18.27 7.67 6.58
CA TYR A 208 17.18 8.19 7.42
C TYR A 208 16.02 7.21 7.47
N GLU A 209 15.29 7.23 8.59
CA GLU A 209 14.11 6.42 8.79
C GLU A 209 12.86 7.17 8.32
N ILE A 210 12.02 6.47 7.57
CA ILE A 210 10.70 6.96 7.15
C ILE A 210 9.58 6.41 8.02
N ALA A 211 9.83 5.31 8.76
CA ALA A 211 8.88 4.80 9.74
C ALA A 211 8.62 5.81 10.85
N ALA A 212 7.39 5.82 11.37
CA ALA A 212 6.98 6.68 12.46
C ALA A 212 5.98 5.96 13.37
N LYS A 213 5.96 6.34 14.65
CA LYS A 213 4.94 5.84 15.60
C LYS A 213 3.55 6.37 15.22
N PRO A 214 2.47 5.63 15.53
CA PRO A 214 1.11 6.09 15.26
C PRO A 214 0.86 7.48 15.82
N MET A 215 0.35 8.36 14.97
CA MET A 215 0.06 9.76 15.28
C MET A 215 -1.44 10.00 15.20
N LEU A 216 -2.14 9.76 16.30
CA LEU A 216 -3.57 10.04 16.38
C LEU A 216 -3.83 11.55 16.28
N PRO A 217 -4.86 11.98 15.54
CA PRO A 217 -5.35 13.34 15.62
C PRO A 217 -5.88 13.61 17.04
N LYS A 218 -5.70 14.83 17.52
CA LYS A 218 -6.21 15.21 18.84
C LYS A 218 -7.73 15.37 18.77
N PHE A 219 -8.46 14.69 19.65
CA PHE A 219 -9.90 14.88 19.80
C PHE A 219 -10.19 16.20 20.52
N GLN A 220 -11.23 16.91 20.11
CA GLN A 220 -11.66 18.14 20.77
C GLN A 220 -12.56 17.81 21.96
N CYS A 221 -11.97 17.72 23.14
CA CYS A 221 -12.71 17.53 24.40
C CYS A 221 -13.35 18.82 24.90
N PRO A 222 -14.35 18.75 25.80
CA PRO A 222 -14.87 19.91 26.52
C PRO A 222 -13.75 20.68 27.24
N GLU A 223 -13.97 21.97 27.49
CA GLU A 223 -12.98 22.84 28.13
C GLU A 223 -12.55 22.30 29.52
N GLY A 224 -11.25 22.16 29.71
CA GLY A 224 -10.66 21.69 30.96
C GLY A 224 -10.67 20.19 31.17
N VAL A 225 -11.13 19.40 30.20
CA VAL A 225 -11.19 17.93 30.26
C VAL A 225 -10.20 17.34 29.22
N ASP A 226 -9.38 16.39 29.64
CA ASP A 226 -8.52 15.64 28.71
C ASP A 226 -9.24 14.43 28.09
N GLU A 227 -8.58 13.76 27.14
CA GLU A 227 -9.18 12.62 26.42
C GLU A 227 -9.48 11.43 27.33
N ASP A 228 -8.63 11.15 28.33
CA ASP A 228 -8.81 10.03 29.27
C ASP A 228 -9.99 10.30 30.21
N GLU A 229 -10.10 11.52 30.72
CA GLU A 229 -11.21 11.95 31.54
C GLU A 229 -12.52 11.97 30.76
N HIS A 230 -12.49 12.45 29.51
CA HIS A 230 -13.67 12.49 28.65
C HIS A 230 -14.19 11.08 28.35
N LEU A 231 -13.30 10.14 27.99
CA LEU A 231 -13.65 8.74 27.77
C LEU A 231 -14.24 8.09 29.03
N THR A 232 -13.65 8.37 30.20
CA THR A 232 -14.17 7.91 31.49
C THR A 232 -15.58 8.44 31.76
N ASN A 233 -15.85 9.71 31.45
CA ASN A 233 -17.17 10.31 31.64
C ASN A 233 -18.21 9.69 30.70
N LEU A 234 -17.88 9.41 29.43
CA LEU A 234 -18.75 8.68 28.52
C LEU A 234 -19.04 7.25 29.02
N CYS A 235 -18.06 6.55 29.57
CA CYS A 235 -18.28 5.24 30.19
C CYS A 235 -19.23 5.33 31.38
N ARG A 236 -19.14 6.39 32.22
CA ARG A 236 -20.09 6.63 33.34
C ARG A 236 -21.51 6.90 32.85
N GLU A 237 -21.66 7.62 31.75
CA GLU A 237 -22.96 7.84 31.13
C GLU A 237 -23.54 6.53 30.58
N GLY A 238 -22.73 5.74 29.88
CA GLY A 238 -23.13 4.41 29.40
C GLY A 238 -23.49 3.44 30.52
N TRP A 239 -22.78 3.50 31.64
CA TRP A 239 -23.15 2.74 32.84
C TRP A 239 -24.57 3.06 33.28
N LYS A 240 -24.92 4.35 33.33
CA LYS A 240 -26.26 4.81 33.75
C LYS A 240 -27.35 4.51 32.72
N SER A 241 -27.05 4.68 31.43
CA SER A 241 -28.05 4.58 30.35
C SER A 241 -28.24 3.16 29.83
N ARG A 242 -27.21 2.30 29.94
CA ARG A 242 -27.24 0.94 29.36
C ARG A 242 -27.34 -0.17 30.42
N LEU A 243 -26.49 -0.14 31.47
CA LEU A 243 -26.46 -1.25 32.42
C LEU A 243 -27.57 -1.16 33.49
N ILE A 244 -27.83 0.04 34.01
CA ILE A 244 -28.85 0.21 35.06
C ILE A 244 -30.26 -0.13 34.53
N PRO A 245 -30.74 0.41 33.40
CA PRO A 245 -32.07 0.13 32.90
C PRO A 245 -32.31 -1.33 32.53
N GLN A 246 -31.24 -2.02 32.10
CA GLN A 246 -31.31 -3.44 31.74
C GLN A 246 -31.19 -4.39 32.93
N GLY A 247 -31.00 -3.85 34.17
CA GLY A 247 -30.87 -4.65 35.39
C GLY A 247 -29.59 -5.49 35.46
N LYS A 248 -28.61 -5.26 34.58
CA LYS A 248 -27.40 -6.07 34.47
C LYS A 248 -26.49 -6.01 35.69
N ILE A 249 -26.59 -4.95 36.46
CA ILE A 249 -25.79 -4.68 37.68
C ILE A 249 -26.63 -4.66 38.93
N ALA A 250 -27.80 -5.30 38.93
CA ALA A 250 -28.63 -5.45 40.13
C ALA A 250 -28.02 -6.41 41.15
N ASP A 251 -27.32 -7.44 40.67
CA ASP A 251 -26.52 -8.37 41.47
C ASP A 251 -25.19 -7.72 41.87
N PRO A 252 -24.81 -7.71 43.18
CA PRO A 252 -23.53 -7.16 43.62
C PRO A 252 -22.29 -7.82 42.98
N ASP A 253 -22.31 -9.13 42.78
CA ASP A 253 -21.19 -9.87 42.19
C ASP A 253 -21.03 -9.52 40.71
N LYS A 254 -22.15 -9.46 39.98
CA LYS A 254 -22.15 -8.98 38.57
C LYS A 254 -21.70 -7.53 38.48
N LYS A 255 -22.16 -6.67 39.36
CA LYS A 255 -21.71 -5.28 39.42
C LYS A 255 -20.19 -5.17 39.59
N GLN A 256 -19.60 -6.01 40.48
CA GLN A 256 -18.18 -6.02 40.70
C GLN A 256 -17.43 -6.49 39.45
N GLU A 257 -17.92 -7.52 38.78
CA GLU A 257 -17.36 -8.02 37.52
C GLU A 257 -17.26 -6.92 36.43
N TYR A 258 -18.34 -6.14 36.24
CA TYR A 258 -18.33 -5.00 35.32
C TYR A 258 -17.35 -3.91 35.75
N LEU A 259 -17.24 -3.60 37.04
CA LEU A 259 -16.31 -2.59 37.55
C LEU A 259 -14.85 -2.99 37.32
N ASP A 260 -14.52 -4.25 37.62
CA ASP A 260 -13.16 -4.76 37.43
C ASP A 260 -12.78 -4.78 35.95
N ARG A 261 -13.73 -5.15 35.08
CA ARG A 261 -13.54 -5.17 33.61
C ARG A 261 -13.32 -3.76 33.05
N ILE A 262 -14.15 -2.77 33.39
CA ILE A 262 -13.98 -1.37 32.95
C ILE A 262 -12.62 -0.84 33.38
N LYS A 263 -12.26 -1.04 34.66
CA LYS A 263 -10.99 -0.57 35.21
C LYS A 263 -9.82 -1.15 34.42
N LYS A 264 -9.83 -2.45 34.19
CA LYS A 264 -8.81 -3.15 33.43
C LYS A 264 -8.69 -2.58 32.01
N GLU A 265 -9.81 -2.42 31.29
CA GLU A 265 -9.82 -1.94 29.92
C GLU A 265 -9.35 -0.48 29.81
N LEU A 266 -9.84 0.42 30.68
CA LEU A 266 -9.40 1.82 30.71
C LEU A 266 -7.92 1.94 31.05
N ASP A 267 -7.40 1.18 32.02
CA ASP A 267 -5.97 1.19 32.34
C ASP A 267 -5.11 0.82 31.13
N VAL A 268 -5.53 -0.16 30.32
CA VAL A 268 -4.84 -0.58 29.09
C VAL A 268 -4.93 0.50 28.00
N ILE A 269 -6.12 1.06 27.79
CA ILE A 269 -6.37 2.12 26.79
C ILE A 269 -5.53 3.36 27.09
N PHE A 270 -5.46 3.79 28.35
CA PHE A 270 -4.70 4.97 28.78
C PHE A 270 -3.19 4.76 28.61
N LYS A 271 -2.66 3.61 29.06
CA LYS A 271 -1.24 3.26 28.86
C LYS A 271 -0.83 3.26 27.39
N ALA A 272 -1.72 2.81 26.51
CA ALA A 272 -1.48 2.79 25.07
C ALA A 272 -1.77 4.15 24.39
N SER A 273 -2.24 5.17 25.12
CA SER A 273 -2.63 6.50 24.59
C SER A 273 -3.69 6.40 23.48
N LEU A 274 -4.67 5.49 23.63
CA LEU A 274 -5.70 5.20 22.64
C LEU A 274 -7.03 5.94 22.90
N SER A 275 -7.16 6.72 23.95
CA SER A 275 -8.42 7.42 24.29
C SER A 275 -8.95 8.25 23.13
N GLY A 276 -8.07 9.00 22.45
CA GLY A 276 -8.44 9.78 21.26
C GLY A 276 -9.01 8.92 20.12
N TYR A 277 -8.48 7.71 19.92
CA TYR A 277 -8.99 6.77 18.92
C TYR A 277 -10.45 6.36 19.22
N PHE A 278 -10.73 5.95 20.48
CA PHE A 278 -12.09 5.59 20.91
C PHE A 278 -13.06 6.76 20.80
N LEU A 279 -12.63 7.96 21.16
CA LEU A 279 -13.46 9.16 21.08
C LEU A 279 -13.79 9.53 19.62
N ILE A 280 -12.84 9.40 18.69
CA ILE A 280 -13.10 9.63 17.26
C ILE A 280 -14.08 8.61 16.72
N VAL A 281 -13.91 7.32 17.02
CA VAL A 281 -14.83 6.26 16.58
C VAL A 281 -16.24 6.49 17.16
N GLN A 282 -16.32 6.81 18.45
CA GLN A 282 -17.59 7.13 19.12
C GLN A 282 -18.30 8.32 18.48
N ASP A 283 -17.56 9.36 18.16
CA ASP A 283 -18.08 10.56 17.52
C ASP A 283 -18.67 10.26 16.13
N ILE A 284 -17.97 9.48 15.32
CA ILE A 284 -18.43 9.07 13.99
C ILE A 284 -19.72 8.24 14.11
N ILE A 285 -19.75 7.21 14.97
CA ILE A 285 -20.93 6.37 15.19
C ILE A 285 -22.09 7.18 15.76
N ASN A 286 -21.82 8.10 16.69
CA ASN A 286 -22.85 8.96 17.25
C ASN A 286 -23.47 9.88 16.19
N SER A 287 -22.64 10.42 15.27
CA SER A 287 -23.12 11.24 14.17
C SER A 287 -24.08 10.47 13.22
N VAL A 288 -23.87 9.16 13.07
CA VAL A 288 -24.77 8.27 12.32
C VAL A 288 -26.10 8.11 13.07
N LYS A 289 -26.05 7.82 14.39
CA LYS A 289 -27.23 7.63 15.23
C LYS A 289 -28.07 8.90 15.38
N GLU A 290 -27.46 10.07 15.51
CA GLU A 290 -28.14 11.38 15.61
C GLU A 290 -28.93 11.75 14.36
N ARG A 291 -28.50 11.25 13.19
CA ARG A 291 -29.24 11.40 11.94
C ARG A 291 -30.41 10.41 11.81
N GLY A 292 -30.61 9.56 12.80
CA GLY A 292 -31.62 8.50 12.77
C GLY A 292 -31.21 7.29 11.90
N TRP A 293 -29.93 7.20 11.53
CA TRP A 293 -29.45 6.07 10.74
C TRP A 293 -29.01 4.91 11.65
N LEU A 294 -29.13 3.70 11.12
CA LEU A 294 -28.78 2.50 11.83
C LEU A 294 -27.26 2.27 11.80
N ALA A 295 -26.61 2.27 12.95
CA ALA A 295 -25.24 1.79 13.08
C ALA A 295 -25.26 0.28 13.35
N GLY A 296 -24.25 -0.45 12.81
CA GLY A 296 -24.11 -1.88 13.08
C GLY A 296 -23.87 -2.18 14.55
N PRO A 297 -24.24 -3.39 15.01
CA PRO A 297 -24.11 -3.77 16.42
C PRO A 297 -22.67 -3.99 16.89
N GLY A 298 -21.71 -3.88 15.99
CA GLY A 298 -20.33 -4.27 16.18
C GLY A 298 -20.06 -5.71 15.74
N ARG A 299 -18.88 -5.94 15.21
CA ARG A 299 -18.43 -7.26 14.75
C ARG A 299 -16.95 -7.48 15.04
N GLY A 300 -16.48 -8.70 14.78
CA GLY A 300 -15.08 -9.06 14.98
C GLY A 300 -14.65 -8.93 16.43
N SER A 301 -13.41 -8.50 16.64
CA SER A 301 -12.81 -8.39 17.98
C SER A 301 -13.35 -7.21 18.80
N ALA A 302 -13.84 -6.15 18.16
CA ALA A 302 -14.36 -4.95 18.83
C ALA A 302 -15.54 -5.24 19.77
N ALA A 303 -16.34 -6.27 19.48
CA ALA A 303 -17.42 -6.74 20.35
C ALA A 303 -16.90 -7.24 21.73
N GLY A 304 -15.61 -7.57 21.86
CA GLY A 304 -14.98 -7.98 23.12
C GLY A 304 -14.62 -6.83 24.08
N CYS A 305 -14.88 -5.57 23.70
CA CYS A 305 -14.51 -4.38 24.47
C CYS A 305 -15.73 -3.78 25.19
N LEU A 306 -15.71 -3.77 26.53
CA LEU A 306 -16.78 -3.20 27.35
C LEU A 306 -16.83 -1.67 27.24
N VAL A 307 -15.66 -1.01 27.12
CA VAL A 307 -15.59 0.43 26.89
C VAL A 307 -16.34 0.78 25.60
N SER A 308 -16.11 0.06 24.49
CA SER A 308 -16.82 0.24 23.21
C SER A 308 -18.34 0.08 23.36
N TYR A 309 -18.79 -0.90 24.14
CA TYR A 309 -20.21 -1.08 24.44
C TYR A 309 -20.79 0.10 25.23
N LEU A 310 -20.10 0.54 26.29
CA LEU A 310 -20.58 1.62 27.15
C LEU A 310 -20.68 2.96 26.43
N ILE A 311 -19.68 3.29 25.58
CA ILE A 311 -19.72 4.55 24.83
C ILE A 311 -20.58 4.48 23.56
N GLY A 312 -21.26 3.35 23.32
CA GLY A 312 -22.20 3.20 22.21
C GLY A 312 -21.58 2.91 20.86
N VAL A 313 -20.34 2.50 20.80
CA VAL A 313 -19.67 2.05 19.57
C VAL A 313 -20.16 0.67 19.16
N THR A 314 -20.38 -0.23 20.13
CA THR A 314 -20.99 -1.54 19.89
C THR A 314 -22.29 -1.71 20.67
N GLU A 315 -23.14 -2.64 20.23
CA GLU A 315 -24.39 -3.01 20.90
C GLU A 315 -24.31 -4.39 21.59
N VAL A 316 -23.13 -5.05 21.49
CA VAL A 316 -22.86 -6.36 22.10
C VAL A 316 -22.20 -6.17 23.46
N ASP A 317 -22.83 -6.71 24.51
CA ASP A 317 -22.26 -6.70 25.87
C ASP A 317 -21.26 -7.85 26.03
N PRO A 318 -19.94 -7.56 26.13
CA PRO A 318 -18.93 -8.60 26.15
C PRO A 318 -18.98 -9.49 27.40
N ILE A 319 -19.56 -9.02 28.52
CA ILE A 319 -19.67 -9.82 29.74
C ILE A 319 -20.82 -10.82 29.63
N GLU A 320 -21.92 -10.43 29.02
CA GLU A 320 -23.07 -11.31 28.79
C GLU A 320 -22.72 -12.52 27.88
N TYR A 321 -21.77 -12.32 26.94
CA TYR A 321 -21.36 -13.35 25.98
C TYR A 321 -19.96 -13.93 26.25
N ASP A 322 -19.39 -13.71 27.43
CA ASP A 322 -18.05 -14.20 27.83
C ASP A 322 -16.93 -13.86 26.84
N LEU A 323 -16.99 -12.65 26.23
CA LEU A 323 -16.01 -12.20 25.26
C LEU A 323 -14.74 -11.66 25.94
N ILE A 324 -13.60 -12.01 25.36
CA ILE A 324 -12.28 -11.71 25.92
C ILE A 324 -11.72 -10.41 25.33
N PHE A 325 -11.37 -9.44 26.18
CA PHE A 325 -10.80 -8.15 25.79
C PHE A 325 -9.45 -8.30 25.07
N GLU A 326 -8.62 -9.23 25.48
CA GLU A 326 -7.29 -9.47 24.91
C GLU A 326 -7.32 -9.95 23.46
N ARG A 327 -8.47 -10.43 22.95
CA ARG A 327 -8.67 -10.68 21.52
C ARG A 327 -8.85 -9.40 20.73
N PHE A 328 -9.41 -8.36 21.36
CA PHE A 328 -9.56 -7.04 20.75
C PHE A 328 -8.25 -6.26 20.83
N TYR A 329 -7.65 -6.16 22.01
CA TYR A 329 -6.39 -5.46 22.20
C TYR A 329 -5.47 -6.18 23.19
N ASN A 330 -4.20 -6.35 22.77
CA ASN A 330 -3.20 -7.02 23.59
C ASN A 330 -1.91 -6.18 23.64
N GLU A 331 -1.57 -5.65 24.80
CA GLU A 331 -0.33 -4.89 25.04
C GLU A 331 0.94 -5.65 24.65
N GLY A 332 0.93 -6.99 24.69
CA GLY A 332 2.07 -7.84 24.30
C GLY A 332 2.43 -7.77 22.83
N ARG A 333 1.61 -7.12 21.99
CA ARG A 333 1.92 -6.83 20.58
C ARG A 333 2.70 -5.53 20.40
N ASN A 334 2.81 -4.71 21.45
CA ASN A 334 3.56 -3.44 21.40
C ASN A 334 5.05 -3.69 21.62
N THR A 335 5.87 -2.97 20.87
CA THR A 335 7.33 -2.88 21.07
C THR A 335 7.70 -1.43 21.37
N GLU A 336 8.99 -1.17 21.68
CA GLU A 336 9.46 0.22 21.88
C GLU A 336 9.22 1.10 20.64
N ASP A 337 9.25 0.50 19.45
CA ASP A 337 9.14 1.20 18.16
C ASP A 337 7.77 1.05 17.48
N TYR A 338 6.93 0.12 17.93
CA TYR A 338 5.64 -0.18 17.32
C TYR A 338 4.52 -0.28 18.34
N THR A 339 3.44 0.50 18.15
CA THR A 339 2.19 0.39 18.91
C THR A 339 1.12 -0.18 17.99
N SER A 340 0.63 -1.37 18.33
CA SER A 340 -0.53 -1.96 17.64
C SER A 340 -1.76 -1.11 17.90
N LEU A 341 -2.53 -0.82 16.86
CA LEU A 341 -3.82 -0.15 17.00
C LEU A 341 -4.94 -1.19 17.01
N PRO A 342 -6.01 -0.97 17.79
CA PRO A 342 -7.20 -1.79 17.68
C PRO A 342 -7.91 -1.52 16.36
N ASP A 343 -8.59 -2.53 15.82
CA ASP A 343 -9.38 -2.42 14.60
C ASP A 343 -10.87 -2.41 14.95
N ILE A 344 -11.52 -1.26 14.77
CA ILE A 344 -12.96 -1.07 15.02
C ILE A 344 -13.63 -0.80 13.67
N ASP A 345 -14.34 -1.80 13.17
CA ASP A 345 -15.18 -1.68 12.00
C ASP A 345 -16.45 -0.87 12.31
N MET A 346 -16.65 0.25 11.65
CA MET A 346 -17.85 1.06 11.74
C MET A 346 -18.79 0.71 10.58
N ASP A 347 -19.75 -0.17 10.87
CA ASP A 347 -20.76 -0.58 9.89
C ASP A 347 -21.90 0.45 9.86
N ILE A 348 -22.14 1.03 8.69
CA ILE A 348 -23.17 2.05 8.44
C ILE A 348 -23.99 1.70 7.19
N PRO A 349 -25.19 2.27 6.98
CA PRO A 349 -25.94 2.04 5.78
C PRO A 349 -25.18 2.49 4.53
N ALA A 350 -25.16 1.65 3.49
CA ALA A 350 -24.31 1.84 2.33
C ALA A 350 -24.56 3.17 1.61
N GLU A 351 -25.83 3.59 1.48
CA GLU A 351 -26.23 4.85 0.84
C GLU A 351 -25.76 6.11 1.58
N HIS A 352 -25.51 6.03 2.89
CA HIS A 352 -25.09 7.17 3.71
C HIS A 352 -23.58 7.25 3.96
N ARG A 353 -22.81 6.31 3.41
CA ARG A 353 -21.36 6.24 3.65
C ARG A 353 -20.62 7.51 3.24
N ASP A 354 -20.95 8.07 2.09
CA ASP A 354 -20.27 9.27 1.59
C ASP A 354 -20.60 10.49 2.45
N GLU A 355 -21.85 10.59 2.95
CA GLU A 355 -22.26 11.65 3.90
C GLU A 355 -21.52 11.57 5.24
N VAL A 356 -21.21 10.36 5.71
CA VAL A 356 -20.38 10.15 6.92
C VAL A 356 -18.93 10.56 6.65
N ILE A 357 -18.39 10.24 5.49
CA ILE A 357 -17.03 10.68 5.10
C ILE A 357 -16.96 12.21 5.00
N ASP A 358 -17.99 12.85 4.48
CA ASP A 358 -18.05 14.30 4.40
C ASP A 358 -18.16 14.95 5.79
N TYR A 359 -18.93 14.36 6.72
CA TYR A 359 -18.92 14.75 8.13
C TYR A 359 -17.51 14.66 8.74
N ILE A 360 -16.80 13.57 8.51
CA ILE A 360 -15.42 13.40 9.01
C ILE A 360 -14.50 14.49 8.44
N LYS A 361 -14.60 14.79 7.14
CA LYS A 361 -13.83 15.86 6.50
C LYS A 361 -14.14 17.24 7.07
N GLU A 362 -15.43 17.54 7.30
CA GLU A 362 -15.87 18.79 7.88
C GLU A 362 -15.33 18.97 9.31
N LYS A 363 -15.42 17.93 10.13
CA LYS A 363 -15.04 17.98 11.54
C LYS A 363 -13.53 17.96 11.77
N TYR A 364 -12.81 17.08 11.08
CA TYR A 364 -11.36 16.87 11.31
C TYR A 364 -10.47 17.65 10.32
N GLY A 365 -11.06 18.26 9.31
CA GLY A 365 -10.39 19.06 8.28
C GLY A 365 -10.22 18.31 6.96
N SER A 366 -10.75 18.89 5.87
CA SER A 366 -10.76 18.29 4.55
C SER A 366 -9.36 17.99 3.97
N ASN A 367 -8.33 18.70 4.42
CA ASN A 367 -6.93 18.47 4.04
C ASN A 367 -6.20 17.48 4.95
N LYS A 368 -6.85 16.97 6.01
CA LYS A 368 -6.32 15.99 6.96
C LYS A 368 -7.03 14.64 6.87
N VAL A 369 -8.12 14.59 6.13
CA VAL A 369 -8.94 13.39 5.93
C VAL A 369 -8.84 12.95 4.49
N GLY A 370 -8.57 11.68 4.26
CA GLY A 370 -8.46 11.13 2.91
C GLY A 370 -8.73 9.63 2.87
N GLN A 371 -9.18 9.16 1.71
CA GLN A 371 -9.23 7.73 1.42
C GLN A 371 -7.90 7.29 0.84
N MET A 372 -7.55 6.02 1.00
CA MET A 372 -6.30 5.45 0.50
C MET A 372 -6.51 4.65 -0.77
N ILE A 373 -5.40 4.43 -1.50
CA ILE A 373 -5.42 3.53 -2.65
C ILE A 373 -5.38 2.06 -2.22
N THR A 374 -5.78 1.20 -3.16
CA THR A 374 -5.48 -0.22 -3.18
C THR A 374 -5.01 -0.59 -4.58
N PHE A 375 -4.10 -1.57 -4.68
CA PHE A 375 -3.62 -2.07 -5.96
C PHE A 375 -4.31 -3.38 -6.34
N GLY A 376 -4.89 -3.41 -7.54
CA GLY A 376 -5.28 -4.66 -8.17
C GLY A 376 -4.04 -5.34 -8.76
N ARG A 377 -3.77 -6.57 -8.33
CA ARG A 377 -2.58 -7.35 -8.70
C ARG A 377 -2.92 -8.42 -9.74
N LEU A 378 -1.92 -8.78 -10.52
CA LEU A 378 -1.98 -9.95 -11.40
C LEU A 378 -1.72 -11.20 -10.57
N GLN A 379 -2.76 -11.75 -9.93
CA GLN A 379 -2.66 -12.99 -9.16
C GLN A 379 -3.10 -14.18 -9.99
N GLY A 380 -2.50 -15.35 -9.81
CA GLY A 380 -2.86 -16.64 -10.36
C GLY A 380 -3.59 -16.60 -11.72
N ARG A 381 -4.91 -16.78 -11.69
CA ARG A 381 -5.77 -16.74 -12.87
C ARG A 381 -5.59 -15.47 -13.70
N ALA A 382 -5.47 -14.32 -13.05
CA ALA A 382 -5.38 -13.03 -13.75
C ALA A 382 -4.04 -12.88 -14.47
N ALA A 383 -2.94 -13.36 -13.90
CA ALA A 383 -1.62 -13.34 -14.51
C ALA A 383 -1.59 -14.24 -15.76
N LEU A 384 -2.06 -15.50 -15.64
CA LEU A 384 -2.08 -16.43 -16.74
C LEU A 384 -3.03 -15.97 -17.88
N LYS A 385 -4.23 -15.49 -17.55
CA LYS A 385 -5.15 -14.90 -18.53
C LYS A 385 -4.51 -13.75 -19.29
N GLU A 386 -3.79 -12.86 -18.60
CA GLU A 386 -3.14 -11.72 -19.23
C GLU A 386 -2.04 -12.17 -20.20
N VAL A 387 -1.20 -13.13 -19.80
CA VAL A 387 -0.13 -13.67 -20.66
C VAL A 387 -0.72 -14.35 -21.89
N LEU A 388 -1.69 -15.24 -21.72
CA LEU A 388 -2.35 -15.95 -22.84
C LEU A 388 -2.99 -14.97 -23.83
N ARG A 389 -3.67 -13.94 -23.31
CA ARG A 389 -4.31 -12.90 -24.12
C ARG A 389 -3.30 -12.05 -24.89
N ILE A 390 -2.22 -11.61 -24.24
CA ILE A 390 -1.20 -10.75 -24.88
C ILE A 390 -0.41 -11.49 -25.95
N ASN A 391 -0.17 -12.78 -25.73
CA ASN A 391 0.51 -13.63 -26.72
C ASN A 391 -0.43 -14.11 -27.84
N ASP A 392 -1.75 -13.88 -27.73
CA ASP A 392 -2.77 -14.43 -28.65
C ASP A 392 -2.62 -15.96 -28.80
N ALA A 393 -2.31 -16.64 -27.69
CA ALA A 393 -1.84 -18.02 -27.66
C ALA A 393 -2.97 -19.03 -27.81
N VAL A 394 -4.17 -18.71 -27.33
CA VAL A 394 -5.34 -19.61 -27.29
C VAL A 394 -6.63 -18.83 -27.47
N SER A 395 -7.72 -19.53 -27.81
CA SER A 395 -9.05 -18.95 -27.88
C SER A 395 -9.54 -18.50 -26.49
N PHE A 396 -10.51 -17.57 -26.46
CA PHE A 396 -11.11 -17.10 -25.21
C PHE A 396 -11.75 -18.24 -24.40
N MET A 397 -12.38 -19.21 -25.04
CA MET A 397 -12.98 -20.37 -24.37
C MET A 397 -11.90 -21.24 -23.72
N GLU A 398 -10.84 -21.55 -24.46
CA GLU A 398 -9.73 -22.33 -23.97
C GLU A 398 -8.98 -21.64 -22.83
N MET A 399 -8.76 -20.34 -22.94
CA MET A 399 -8.17 -19.54 -21.85
C MET A 399 -8.97 -19.65 -20.55
N ASN A 400 -10.30 -19.60 -20.62
CA ASN A 400 -11.15 -19.77 -19.45
C ASN A 400 -11.03 -21.19 -18.87
N THR A 401 -11.04 -22.22 -19.72
CA THR A 401 -10.87 -23.61 -19.29
C THR A 401 -9.54 -23.83 -18.58
N ILE A 402 -8.43 -23.34 -19.14
CA ILE A 402 -7.09 -23.45 -18.55
C ILE A 402 -7.05 -22.80 -17.16
N THR A 403 -7.66 -21.63 -17.02
CA THR A 403 -7.53 -20.84 -15.81
C THR A 403 -8.59 -21.16 -14.74
N GLU A 404 -9.59 -21.96 -15.05
CA GLU A 404 -10.65 -22.35 -14.12
C GLU A 404 -10.13 -23.17 -12.94
N SER A 405 -9.17 -24.05 -13.21
CA SER A 405 -8.53 -24.93 -12.21
C SER A 405 -7.55 -24.22 -11.27
N ILE A 406 -7.14 -22.97 -11.58
CA ILE A 406 -6.25 -22.22 -10.69
C ILE A 406 -7.06 -21.68 -9.50
N PRO A 407 -6.73 -22.02 -8.24
CA PRO A 407 -7.47 -21.59 -7.05
C PRO A 407 -7.34 -20.06 -6.81
N ASP A 408 -8.23 -19.55 -5.98
CA ASP A 408 -8.09 -18.20 -5.44
C ASP A 408 -7.07 -18.19 -4.29
N GLU A 409 -6.28 -17.13 -4.17
CA GLU A 409 -5.22 -16.98 -3.15
C GLU A 409 -5.72 -17.30 -1.73
N ALA A 410 -6.92 -16.83 -1.38
CA ALA A 410 -7.50 -17.03 -0.05
C ALA A 410 -7.73 -18.52 0.31
N VAL A 411 -7.84 -19.40 -0.67
CA VAL A 411 -8.07 -20.85 -0.45
C VAL A 411 -6.77 -21.56 -0.04
N ILE A 412 -5.63 -21.07 -0.53
CA ILE A 412 -4.32 -21.70 -0.36
C ILE A 412 -3.29 -20.82 0.35
N SER A 413 -3.76 -19.74 1.02
CA SER A 413 -2.88 -18.73 1.63
C SER A 413 -1.82 -19.31 2.57
N ASP A 414 -2.23 -20.24 3.46
CA ASP A 414 -1.32 -20.86 4.43
C ASP A 414 -0.24 -21.72 3.73
N GLN A 415 -0.56 -22.30 2.57
CA GLN A 415 0.35 -23.12 1.80
C GLN A 415 1.32 -22.26 0.98
N LEU A 416 0.85 -21.12 0.45
CA LEU A 416 1.69 -20.14 -0.25
C LEU A 416 2.74 -19.51 0.68
N GLU A 417 2.43 -19.37 1.97
CA GLU A 417 3.42 -18.86 2.94
C GLU A 417 4.63 -19.78 3.11
N LEU A 418 4.47 -21.06 2.82
CA LEU A 418 5.55 -22.05 2.88
C LEU A 418 6.39 -22.10 1.59
N MET A 419 5.94 -21.48 0.51
CA MET A 419 6.65 -21.44 -0.77
C MET A 419 7.61 -20.23 -0.85
N GLU A 420 8.76 -20.45 -1.47
CA GLU A 420 9.76 -19.39 -1.67
C GLU A 420 9.26 -18.31 -2.64
N ASP A 421 8.64 -18.68 -3.75
CA ASP A 421 8.17 -17.77 -4.79
C ASP A 421 6.71 -17.31 -4.62
N LYS A 422 5.95 -17.94 -3.71
CA LYS A 422 4.54 -17.65 -3.42
C LYS A 422 3.64 -17.61 -4.66
N SER A 423 3.96 -18.40 -5.69
CA SER A 423 3.19 -18.45 -6.93
C SER A 423 2.02 -19.42 -6.84
N ILE A 424 0.80 -18.90 -7.05
CA ILE A 424 -0.42 -19.72 -7.12
C ILE A 424 -0.37 -20.65 -8.33
N ILE A 425 0.17 -20.19 -9.45
CA ILE A 425 0.29 -20.97 -10.68
C ILE A 425 1.24 -22.15 -10.45
N ARG A 426 2.41 -21.92 -9.85
CA ARG A 426 3.36 -22.98 -9.53
C ARG A 426 2.77 -23.96 -8.51
N TRP A 427 2.11 -23.44 -7.48
CA TRP A 427 1.42 -24.29 -6.51
C TRP A 427 0.42 -25.23 -7.18
N THR A 428 -0.39 -24.73 -8.14
CA THR A 428 -1.37 -25.56 -8.88
C THR A 428 -0.68 -26.66 -9.68
N LEU A 429 0.43 -26.33 -10.38
CA LEU A 429 1.20 -27.31 -11.14
C LEU A 429 1.83 -28.40 -10.26
N GLU A 430 2.21 -28.08 -9.02
CA GLU A 430 2.83 -29.01 -8.07
C GLU A 430 1.81 -29.88 -7.32
N ASN A 431 0.64 -29.30 -6.96
CA ASN A 431 -0.33 -29.98 -6.09
C ASN A 431 -1.55 -30.52 -6.84
N GLU A 432 -1.90 -29.96 -8.00
CA GLU A 432 -3.02 -30.37 -8.84
C GLU A 432 -2.58 -30.61 -10.30
N PRO A 433 -1.53 -31.42 -10.55
CA PRO A 433 -0.90 -31.55 -11.87
C PRO A 433 -1.83 -32.08 -12.94
N ASP A 434 -2.81 -32.93 -12.59
CA ASP A 434 -3.76 -33.51 -13.54
C ASP A 434 -4.66 -32.47 -14.22
N GLU A 435 -4.93 -31.36 -13.56
CA GLU A 435 -5.80 -30.28 -14.06
C GLU A 435 -5.16 -29.53 -15.24
N LEU A 436 -3.83 -29.38 -15.24
CA LEU A 436 -3.10 -28.56 -16.21
C LEU A 436 -2.22 -29.36 -17.19
N LYS A 437 -2.09 -30.68 -17.02
CA LYS A 437 -1.16 -31.53 -17.78
C LYS A 437 -1.28 -31.47 -19.31
N ASN A 438 -2.45 -31.10 -19.84
CA ASN A 438 -2.65 -30.96 -21.28
C ASN A 438 -1.94 -29.73 -21.87
N TRP A 439 -1.57 -28.77 -21.05
CA TRP A 439 -0.98 -27.49 -21.45
C TRP A 439 0.41 -27.27 -20.84
N CYS A 440 0.57 -27.58 -19.56
CA CYS A 440 1.81 -27.42 -18.82
C CYS A 440 1.91 -28.45 -17.69
N SER A 441 3.12 -28.95 -17.46
CA SER A 441 3.48 -29.79 -16.32
C SER A 441 4.90 -29.50 -15.88
N ILE A 442 5.31 -30.04 -14.72
CA ILE A 442 6.68 -29.95 -14.21
C ILE A 442 7.35 -31.31 -14.44
N ASP A 443 8.55 -31.30 -15.06
CA ASP A 443 9.35 -32.49 -15.27
C ASP A 443 10.15 -32.89 -14.00
N GLU A 444 10.90 -34.00 -14.09
CA GLU A 444 11.71 -34.54 -12.97
C GLU A 444 12.82 -33.57 -12.54
N ASP A 445 13.26 -32.67 -13.40
CA ASP A 445 14.29 -31.63 -13.14
C ASP A 445 13.68 -30.31 -12.63
N GLY A 446 12.35 -30.21 -12.50
CA GLY A 446 11.64 -29.04 -12.03
C GLY A 446 11.35 -27.99 -13.11
N ASN A 447 11.58 -28.30 -14.38
CA ASN A 447 11.32 -27.38 -15.49
C ASN A 447 9.85 -27.48 -15.96
N LEU A 448 9.32 -26.39 -16.46
CA LEU A 448 8.00 -26.37 -17.08
C LEU A 448 8.08 -26.95 -18.50
N VAL A 449 7.23 -27.94 -18.79
CA VAL A 449 7.14 -28.62 -20.09
C VAL A 449 5.69 -28.66 -20.57
N GLY A 450 5.49 -28.65 -21.88
CA GLY A 450 4.16 -28.69 -22.50
C GLY A 450 3.96 -27.62 -23.57
N SER A 451 2.79 -27.63 -24.22
CA SER A 451 2.49 -26.73 -25.34
C SER A 451 2.46 -25.25 -24.95
N LEU A 452 2.13 -24.94 -23.70
CA LEU A 452 2.05 -23.59 -23.16
C LEU A 452 3.07 -23.30 -22.04
N ALA A 453 4.06 -24.18 -21.82
CA ALA A 453 5.05 -24.06 -20.75
C ALA A 453 5.67 -22.65 -20.68
N HIS A 454 6.06 -22.08 -21.82
CA HIS A 454 6.61 -20.73 -21.88
C HIS A 454 5.61 -19.65 -21.42
N MET A 455 4.30 -19.82 -21.70
CA MET A 455 3.27 -18.88 -21.21
C MET A 455 3.08 -18.97 -19.70
N PHE A 456 3.14 -20.19 -19.15
CA PHE A 456 3.10 -20.39 -17.70
C PHE A 456 4.32 -19.78 -17.02
N GLU A 457 5.52 -19.94 -17.58
CA GLU A 457 6.74 -19.32 -17.07
C GLU A 457 6.63 -17.79 -17.03
N GLN A 458 6.18 -17.16 -18.12
CA GLN A 458 5.93 -15.72 -18.14
C GLN A 458 4.89 -15.29 -17.11
N ALA A 459 3.82 -16.09 -16.92
CA ALA A 459 2.77 -15.79 -15.97
C ALA A 459 3.27 -15.85 -14.52
N ILE A 460 4.06 -16.87 -14.15
CA ILE A 460 4.71 -16.97 -12.85
C ILE A 460 5.62 -15.76 -12.58
N LYS A 461 6.37 -15.31 -13.58
CA LYS A 461 7.26 -14.14 -13.45
C LYS A 461 6.50 -12.85 -13.14
N ILE A 462 5.36 -12.60 -13.81
CA ILE A 462 4.56 -11.38 -13.57
C ILE A 462 3.54 -11.50 -12.44
N GLU A 463 3.36 -12.69 -11.87
CA GLU A 463 2.40 -12.92 -10.78
C GLU A 463 2.71 -12.04 -9.58
N GLY A 464 1.68 -11.44 -8.96
CA GLY A 464 1.80 -10.51 -7.85
C GLY A 464 2.16 -9.07 -8.27
N THR A 465 2.33 -8.79 -9.57
CA THR A 465 2.62 -7.44 -10.09
C THR A 465 1.38 -6.54 -10.03
N ASN A 466 1.55 -5.28 -9.66
CA ASN A 466 0.48 -4.30 -9.66
C ASN A 466 0.03 -3.98 -11.10
N LYS A 467 -1.27 -4.11 -11.36
CA LYS A 467 -1.88 -3.84 -12.67
C LYS A 467 -2.68 -2.55 -12.71
N SER A 468 -3.36 -2.25 -11.64
CA SER A 468 -4.26 -1.10 -11.55
C SER A 468 -4.27 -0.53 -10.14
N GLN A 469 -4.67 0.73 -10.03
CA GLN A 469 -4.96 1.34 -8.74
C GLN A 469 -6.46 1.64 -8.64
N GLY A 470 -6.98 1.54 -7.43
CA GLY A 470 -8.36 1.88 -7.08
C GLY A 470 -8.41 2.56 -5.73
N LYS A 471 -9.59 3.06 -5.37
CA LYS A 471 -9.87 3.61 -4.05
C LYS A 471 -10.25 2.47 -3.10
N HIS A 472 -9.66 2.43 -1.91
CA HIS A 472 -10.02 1.44 -0.89
C HIS A 472 -11.48 1.64 -0.45
N PRO A 473 -12.30 0.57 -0.40
CA PRO A 473 -13.74 0.72 -0.18
C PRO A 473 -14.11 1.18 1.23
N ALA A 474 -13.30 0.89 2.26
CA ALA A 474 -13.64 1.13 3.66
C ALA A 474 -12.74 2.16 4.34
N GLY A 475 -11.44 2.08 4.14
CA GLY A 475 -10.44 2.82 4.91
C GLY A 475 -10.47 4.33 4.68
N VAL A 476 -10.54 5.07 5.78
CA VAL A 476 -10.42 6.53 5.83
C VAL A 476 -9.26 6.89 6.76
N ILE A 477 -8.34 7.71 6.30
CA ILE A 477 -7.25 8.23 7.12
C ILE A 477 -7.70 9.55 7.75
N ILE A 478 -7.53 9.68 9.05
CA ILE A 478 -7.68 10.93 9.78
C ILE A 478 -6.30 11.28 10.35
N SER A 479 -5.66 12.29 9.78
CA SER A 479 -4.28 12.66 10.11
C SER A 479 -4.21 13.84 11.06
N LYS A 480 -3.19 13.85 11.91
CA LYS A 480 -2.81 15.01 12.71
C LYS A 480 -2.30 16.16 11.83
N HIS A 481 -1.64 15.84 10.73
CA HIS A 481 -1.02 16.78 9.79
C HIS A 481 -1.78 16.85 8.46
N ILE A 482 -1.47 17.85 7.64
CA ILE A 482 -1.97 17.90 6.26
C ILE A 482 -1.46 16.67 5.51
N LEU A 483 -2.36 15.89 4.93
CA LEU A 483 -2.02 14.63 4.26
C LEU A 483 -1.01 14.83 3.13
N ALA A 484 -1.22 15.81 2.28
CA ALA A 484 -0.34 16.09 1.15
C ALA A 484 1.08 16.58 1.54
N ASP A 485 1.31 16.88 2.82
CA ASP A 485 2.63 17.20 3.37
C ASP A 485 3.38 15.97 3.89
N THR A 486 2.66 14.88 4.16
CA THR A 486 3.20 13.66 4.83
C THR A 486 3.00 12.39 4.01
N CYS A 487 2.03 12.38 3.09
CA CYS A 487 1.76 11.27 2.19
C CYS A 487 1.75 11.74 0.74
N PRO A 488 2.26 10.96 -0.22
CA PRO A 488 2.04 11.24 -1.63
C PRO A 488 0.55 11.12 -1.94
N MET A 489 0.04 12.06 -2.73
CA MET A 489 -1.35 12.09 -3.17
C MET A 489 -1.44 11.70 -4.65
N THR A 490 -2.55 11.12 -5.03
CA THR A 490 -2.94 10.85 -6.41
C THR A 490 -4.41 11.20 -6.60
N ILE A 491 -4.93 11.01 -7.78
CA ILE A 491 -6.36 11.20 -8.08
C ILE A 491 -7.01 9.87 -8.39
N ASP A 492 -8.24 9.69 -7.96
CA ASP A 492 -9.06 8.54 -8.34
C ASP A 492 -9.69 8.71 -9.74
N LYS A 493 -10.54 7.76 -10.15
CA LYS A 493 -11.20 7.78 -11.46
C LYS A 493 -12.21 8.93 -11.60
N THR A 494 -12.68 9.51 -10.50
CA THR A 494 -13.62 10.64 -10.47
C THR A 494 -12.91 11.99 -10.42
N GLY A 495 -11.59 11.98 -10.23
CA GLY A 495 -10.76 13.19 -10.11
C GLY A 495 -10.55 13.65 -8.67
N ASP A 496 -11.03 12.88 -7.68
CA ASP A 496 -10.88 13.20 -6.27
C ASP A 496 -9.48 12.83 -5.75
N PRO A 497 -8.90 13.66 -4.87
CA PRO A 497 -7.60 13.37 -4.26
C PRO A 497 -7.71 12.19 -3.29
N ILE A 498 -6.80 11.23 -3.45
CA ILE A 498 -6.64 10.07 -2.56
C ILE A 498 -5.18 9.90 -2.17
N VAL A 499 -4.94 9.30 -1.01
CA VAL A 499 -3.59 9.01 -0.51
C VAL A 499 -2.99 7.86 -1.32
N ALA A 500 -1.81 8.07 -1.90
CA ALA A 500 -1.13 7.14 -2.80
C ALA A 500 -0.31 6.06 -2.07
N PHE A 501 -0.67 5.71 -0.85
CA PHE A 501 -0.12 4.58 -0.10
C PHE A 501 -1.21 3.55 0.21
N GLU A 502 -0.87 2.26 0.17
CA GLU A 502 -1.67 1.19 0.74
C GLU A 502 -1.57 1.19 2.28
N MET A 503 -2.47 0.45 2.94
CA MET A 503 -2.62 0.40 4.38
C MET A 503 -1.29 0.15 5.12
N THR A 504 -0.53 -0.88 4.76
CA THR A 504 0.73 -1.22 5.42
C THR A 504 1.75 -0.09 5.36
N ALA A 505 1.87 0.58 4.22
CA ALA A 505 2.77 1.72 4.06
C ALA A 505 2.32 2.93 4.90
N LEU A 506 1.02 3.16 5.05
CA LEU A 506 0.46 4.21 5.90
C LEU A 506 0.71 3.94 7.38
N GLU A 507 0.51 2.70 7.82
CA GLU A 507 0.79 2.28 9.20
C GLU A 507 2.27 2.42 9.54
N THR A 508 3.18 1.98 8.64
CA THR A 508 4.63 2.19 8.80
C THR A 508 4.98 3.67 8.95
N GLN A 509 4.25 4.58 8.29
CA GLN A 509 4.45 6.02 8.42
C GLN A 509 3.67 6.65 9.59
N GLY A 510 3.04 5.86 10.43
CA GLY A 510 2.33 6.30 11.64
C GLY A 510 0.97 6.93 11.36
N HIS A 511 0.40 6.74 10.17
CA HIS A 511 -0.97 7.16 9.89
C HIS A 511 -1.97 6.15 10.43
N VAL A 512 -3.10 6.65 10.90
CA VAL A 512 -4.15 5.82 11.51
C VAL A 512 -5.35 5.72 10.58
N LYS A 513 -5.72 4.48 10.29
CA LYS A 513 -6.89 4.14 9.49
C LYS A 513 -8.13 4.00 10.38
N PHE A 514 -9.26 4.45 9.87
CA PHE A 514 -10.59 4.23 10.43
C PHE A 514 -11.44 3.53 9.36
N ASP A 515 -12.02 2.38 9.69
CA ASP A 515 -12.82 1.62 8.74
C ASP A 515 -14.30 2.02 8.79
N VAL A 516 -14.75 2.74 7.76
CA VAL A 516 -16.14 3.15 7.56
C VAL A 516 -16.73 2.29 6.44
N LEU A 517 -17.51 1.28 6.83
CA LEU A 517 -18.03 0.24 5.93
C LEU A 517 -19.51 0.48 5.59
N GLY A 518 -19.80 0.65 4.32
CA GLY A 518 -21.17 0.68 3.80
C GLY A 518 -21.77 -0.73 3.72
N ILE A 519 -22.81 -1.01 4.47
CA ILE A 519 -23.46 -2.33 4.56
C ILE A 519 -24.87 -2.26 3.99
N ASP A 520 -25.10 -2.91 2.84
CA ASP A 520 -26.41 -2.96 2.17
C ASP A 520 -27.53 -3.56 3.04
N LEU A 521 -27.18 -4.49 3.95
CA LEU A 521 -28.15 -5.07 4.85
C LEU A 521 -28.71 -4.04 5.84
N LEU A 522 -27.88 -3.10 6.32
CA LEU A 522 -28.33 -2.04 7.22
C LEU A 522 -29.29 -1.09 6.49
N SER A 523 -29.02 -0.75 5.22
CA SER A 523 -29.93 0.02 4.38
C SER A 523 -31.29 -0.66 4.27
N LYS A 524 -31.31 -1.96 3.94
CA LYS A 524 -32.57 -2.73 3.83
C LYS A 524 -33.34 -2.83 5.14
N ILE A 525 -32.66 -2.96 6.28
CA ILE A 525 -33.30 -2.98 7.61
C ILE A 525 -33.93 -1.61 7.90
N MET A 526 -33.25 -0.51 7.56
CA MET A 526 -33.79 0.84 7.72
C MET A 526 -35.02 1.05 6.88
N ASP A 527 -35.01 0.66 5.61
CA ASP A 527 -36.16 0.77 4.71
C ASP A 527 -37.42 0.08 5.30
N ILE A 528 -37.22 -1.16 5.82
CA ILE A 528 -38.31 -1.92 6.45
C ILE A 528 -38.79 -1.27 7.76
N ALA A 529 -37.91 -0.68 8.54
CA ALA A 529 -38.25 -0.08 9.83
C ALA A 529 -38.99 1.26 9.69
N TYR A 530 -38.83 1.95 8.55
CA TYR A 530 -39.46 3.24 8.27
C TYR A 530 -40.70 3.13 7.37
N GLU A 531 -41.00 1.95 6.79
CA GLU A 531 -42.33 1.62 6.18
C GLU A 531 -43.38 1.26 7.26
#